data_1b04cd37b34bf466c8d098892e46edc2
#
_entry.id   1b04cd37b34bf466c8d098892e46edc2
#
_cell.length_a   1.000
_cell.length_b   1.000
_cell.length_c   1.000
_cell.angle_alpha   90.00
_cell.angle_beta   90.00
_cell.angle_gamma   90.00
#
_symmetry.space_group_name_H-M   'P 1'
#
loop_
_entity.id
_entity.type
_entity.pdbx_description
1 polymer ?
#
loop_
_entity_poly.entity_id
_entity_poly.type
_entity_poly.pdbx_seq_one_letter_code
_entity_poly.pdbx_strand_id
1 'polypeptide(L)'
;MMQELFDELGYKFQNDSLLYRALTHKSASSDNNERLEFLGDAVLNLYVSEKLFNSYPSINEGKLSLFKSNIVSRENLNLVAKKINLHQQCIKHEISRSHQGQRFL
;
A
#
# COMPACT_ATOMS: atom_id res chain seq x y z
N MET A 1 16.90 -1.36 -7.97
CA MET A 1 15.47 -1.06 -7.89
C MET A 1 14.82 -1.74 -6.70
N MET A 2 14.77 -3.04 -6.66
CA MET A 2 14.22 -3.77 -5.51
C MET A 2 14.97 -3.48 -4.22
N GLN A 3 16.27 -3.27 -4.31
CA GLN A 3 17.09 -2.98 -3.14
C GLN A 3 16.70 -1.65 -2.49
N GLU A 4 16.37 -0.65 -3.27
CA GLU A 4 15.92 0.64 -2.73
C GLU A 4 14.65 0.47 -1.92
N LEU A 5 13.72 -0.34 -2.41
CA LEU A 5 12.47 -0.60 -1.70
C LEU A 5 12.73 -1.38 -0.41
N PHE A 6 13.63 -2.36 -0.44
CA PHE A 6 14.03 -3.09 0.76
C PHE A 6 14.59 -2.16 1.81
N ASP A 7 15.44 -1.21 1.41
CA ASP A 7 16.05 -0.26 2.33
C ASP A 7 15.00 0.64 2.95
N GLU A 8 14.05 1.13 2.17
CA GLU A 8 13.00 1.99 2.66
C GLU A 8 12.06 1.27 3.64
N LEU A 9 11.71 0.03 3.35
CA LEU A 9 10.80 -0.74 4.18
C LEU A 9 11.48 -1.38 5.39
N GLY A 10 12.81 -1.50 5.36
CA GLY A 10 13.53 -2.23 6.39
C GLY A 10 13.20 -3.73 6.38
N TYR A 11 12.80 -4.25 5.24
CA TYR A 11 12.39 -5.64 5.11
C TYR A 11 12.83 -6.22 3.78
N LYS A 12 13.39 -7.41 3.81
CA LYS A 12 13.81 -8.13 2.61
C LYS A 12 12.82 -9.28 2.35
N PHE A 13 12.20 -9.27 1.19
CA PHE A 13 11.23 -10.31 0.84
C PHE A 13 11.91 -11.64 0.58
N GLN A 14 11.31 -12.71 1.10
CA GLN A 14 11.80 -14.06 0.88
C GLN A 14 11.39 -14.59 -0.50
N ASN A 15 10.29 -14.08 -1.04
CA ASN A 15 9.76 -14.49 -2.34
C ASN A 15 9.67 -13.28 -3.24
N ASP A 16 10.66 -13.12 -4.12
CA ASP A 16 10.73 -11.99 -5.03
C ASP A 16 9.56 -11.96 -6.03
N SER A 17 9.06 -13.14 -6.43
CA SER A 17 7.96 -13.19 -7.38
C SER A 17 6.67 -12.64 -6.77
N LEU A 18 6.48 -12.81 -5.48
CA LEU A 18 5.33 -12.25 -4.78
C LEU A 18 5.42 -10.72 -4.72
N LEU A 19 6.61 -10.21 -4.41
CA LEU A 19 6.82 -8.76 -4.42
C LEU A 19 6.63 -8.20 -5.82
N TYR A 20 7.15 -8.88 -6.83
CA TYR A 20 7.00 -8.46 -8.21
C TYR A 20 5.53 -8.35 -8.59
N ARG A 21 4.73 -9.37 -8.23
CA ARG A 21 3.28 -9.36 -8.47
C ARG A 21 2.61 -8.20 -7.74
N ALA A 22 3.00 -7.96 -6.49
CA ALA A 22 2.44 -6.88 -5.68
C ALA A 22 2.66 -5.51 -6.32
N LEU A 23 3.76 -5.33 -7.03
CA LEU A 23 4.11 -4.09 -7.69
C LEU A 23 3.57 -3.98 -9.12
N THR A 24 2.94 -5.02 -9.65
CA THR A 24 2.51 -5.06 -11.04
C THR A 24 1.07 -4.58 -11.18
N HIS A 25 0.89 -3.48 -11.90
CA HIS A 25 -0.43 -2.96 -12.20
C HIS A 25 -1.11 -3.83 -13.27
N LYS A 26 -2.43 -3.90 -13.23
CA LYS A 26 -3.21 -4.73 -14.15
C LYS A 26 -3.01 -4.36 -15.61
N SER A 27 -2.55 -3.14 -15.90
CA SER A 27 -2.28 -2.70 -17.26
C SER A 27 -1.06 -3.39 -17.87
N ALA A 28 -0.16 -3.93 -17.05
CA ALA A 28 1.09 -4.52 -17.51
C ALA A 28 1.01 -6.03 -17.73
N SER A 29 0.16 -6.73 -16.98
CA SER A 29 0.11 -8.19 -17.04
C SER A 29 -1.18 -8.72 -16.42
N SER A 30 -1.58 -9.93 -16.82
CA SER A 30 -2.68 -10.63 -16.16
C SER A 30 -2.25 -11.16 -14.78
N ASP A 31 -0.95 -11.37 -14.58
CA ASP A 31 -0.40 -11.71 -13.28
C ASP A 31 -0.06 -10.39 -12.56
N ASN A 32 -1.02 -9.88 -11.81
CA ASN A 32 -0.96 -8.53 -11.27
C ASN A 32 -1.38 -8.49 -9.81
N ASN A 33 -1.53 -7.27 -9.27
CA ASN A 33 -1.74 -7.05 -7.84
C ASN A 33 -3.21 -6.97 -7.40
N GLU A 34 -4.18 -7.20 -8.28
CA GLU A 34 -5.58 -6.99 -7.90
C GLU A 34 -6.02 -7.81 -6.69
N ARG A 35 -5.69 -9.10 -6.67
CA ARG A 35 -6.07 -9.96 -5.54
C ARG A 35 -5.28 -9.64 -4.29
N LEU A 36 -4.01 -9.28 -4.44
CA LEU A 36 -3.17 -8.87 -3.32
C LEU A 36 -3.66 -7.55 -2.72
N GLU A 37 -4.14 -6.65 -3.56
CA GLU A 37 -4.72 -5.40 -3.09
C GLU A 37 -5.94 -5.66 -2.21
N PHE A 38 -6.81 -6.57 -2.64
CA PHE A 38 -7.98 -6.95 -1.86
C PHE A 38 -7.60 -7.46 -0.48
N LEU A 39 -6.66 -8.40 -0.45
CA LEU A 39 -6.20 -8.98 0.82
C LEU A 39 -5.45 -7.96 1.66
N GLY A 40 -4.59 -7.18 1.02
CA GLY A 40 -3.79 -6.16 1.69
C GLY A 40 -4.63 -5.09 2.35
N ASP A 41 -5.76 -4.75 1.75
CA ASP A 41 -6.69 -3.78 2.34
C ASP A 41 -7.19 -4.28 3.70
N ALA A 42 -7.55 -5.55 3.79
CA ALA A 42 -8.00 -6.15 5.05
C ALA A 42 -6.87 -6.18 6.09
N VAL A 43 -5.66 -6.51 5.65
CA VAL A 43 -4.50 -6.54 6.55
C VAL A 43 -4.20 -5.15 7.08
N LEU A 44 -4.20 -4.15 6.21
CA LEU A 44 -3.96 -2.76 6.61
C LEU A 44 -5.00 -2.29 7.62
N ASN A 45 -6.27 -2.56 7.35
CA ASN A 45 -7.35 -2.16 8.24
C ASN A 45 -7.22 -2.82 9.61
N LEU A 46 -6.87 -4.09 9.64
CA LEU A 46 -6.66 -4.81 10.90
C LEU A 46 -5.48 -4.20 11.67
N TYR A 47 -4.37 -3.98 10.99
CA TYR A 47 -3.17 -3.43 11.62
C TYR A 47 -3.43 -2.07 12.24
N VAL A 48 -4.06 -1.17 11.48
CA VAL A 48 -4.35 0.18 11.96
C VAL A 48 -5.35 0.12 13.12
N SER A 49 -6.37 -0.72 13.01
CA SER A 49 -7.37 -0.88 14.08
C SER A 49 -6.72 -1.35 15.38
N GLU A 50 -5.84 -2.33 15.29
CA GLU A 50 -5.14 -2.85 16.47
C GLU A 50 -4.26 -1.78 17.10
N LYS A 51 -3.53 -1.03 16.29
CA LYS A 51 -2.67 0.05 16.80
C LYS A 51 -3.48 1.12 17.50
N LEU A 52 -4.58 1.53 16.92
CA LEU A 52 -5.45 2.54 17.53
C LEU A 52 -6.09 2.02 18.82
N PHE A 53 -6.56 0.80 18.79
CA PHE A 53 -7.17 0.17 19.96
C PHE A 53 -6.21 0.14 21.15
N ASN A 54 -4.97 -0.24 20.89
CA ASN A 54 -3.96 -0.35 21.96
C ASN A 54 -3.41 1.01 22.39
N SER A 55 -3.29 1.95 21.47
CA SER A 55 -2.69 3.26 21.77
C SER A 55 -3.66 4.22 22.45
N TYR A 56 -4.95 4.04 22.23
CA TYR A 56 -5.97 4.98 22.73
C TYR A 56 -7.10 4.24 23.45
N PRO A 57 -6.81 3.64 24.60
CA PRO A 57 -7.79 2.79 25.31
C PRO A 57 -9.02 3.57 25.80
N SER A 58 -8.93 4.89 25.89
CA SER A 58 -10.05 5.72 26.39
C SER A 58 -10.88 6.35 25.29
N ILE A 59 -10.51 6.14 24.03
CA ILE A 59 -11.22 6.73 22.89
C ILE A 59 -12.36 5.81 22.46
N ASN A 60 -13.54 6.39 22.21
CA ASN A 60 -14.71 5.60 21.81
C ASN A 60 -14.60 5.11 20.38
N GLU A 61 -15.48 4.18 20.00
CA GLU A 61 -15.48 3.56 18.70
C GLU A 61 -15.64 4.56 17.56
N GLY A 62 -16.50 5.55 17.74
CA GLY A 62 -16.74 6.54 16.68
C GLY A 62 -15.51 7.31 16.31
N LYS A 63 -14.73 7.73 17.31
CA LYS A 63 -13.49 8.44 17.07
C LYS A 63 -12.41 7.51 16.54
N LEU A 64 -12.33 6.29 17.05
CA LEU A 64 -11.38 5.30 16.52
C LEU A 64 -11.63 5.03 15.04
N SER A 65 -12.90 4.89 14.66
CA SER A 65 -13.28 4.68 13.26
C SER A 65 -12.92 5.87 12.39
N LEU A 66 -13.10 7.08 12.91
CA LEU A 66 -12.73 8.30 12.19
C LEU A 66 -11.22 8.38 11.98
N PHE A 67 -10.44 8.13 13.02
CA PHE A 67 -8.98 8.10 12.92
C PHE A 67 -8.52 7.07 11.89
N LYS A 68 -9.10 5.87 11.94
CA LYS A 68 -8.74 4.82 10.99
C LYS A 68 -9.04 5.26 9.55
N SER A 69 -10.22 5.81 9.31
CA SER A 69 -10.59 6.23 7.96
C SER A 69 -9.65 7.29 7.41
N ASN A 70 -9.16 8.19 8.26
CA ASN A 70 -8.19 9.19 7.85
C ASN A 70 -6.83 8.57 7.53
N ILE A 71 -6.39 7.64 8.36
CA ILE A 71 -5.09 6.98 8.16
C ILE A 71 -5.07 6.15 6.89
N VAL A 72 -6.13 5.38 6.64
CA VAL A 72 -6.20 4.48 5.48
C VAL A 72 -6.81 5.14 4.26
N SER A 73 -7.03 6.45 4.29
CA SER A 73 -7.57 7.15 3.14
C SER A 73 -6.62 7.03 1.95
N ARG A 74 -7.20 7.04 0.75
CA ARG A 74 -6.40 6.98 -0.48
C ARG A 74 -5.37 8.10 -0.53
N GLU A 75 -5.78 9.30 -0.12
CA GLU A 75 -4.90 10.47 -0.10
C GLU A 75 -3.70 10.24 0.79
N ASN A 76 -3.92 9.76 2.01
CA ASN A 76 -2.85 9.52 2.95
C ASN A 76 -1.93 8.39 2.50
N LEU A 77 -2.52 7.30 1.99
CA LEU A 77 -1.73 6.16 1.51
C LEU A 77 -0.86 6.55 0.31
N ASN A 78 -1.38 7.42 -0.56
CA ASN A 78 -0.57 7.94 -1.67
C ASN A 78 0.59 8.80 -1.19
N LEU A 79 0.39 9.59 -0.15
CA LEU A 79 1.47 10.36 0.45
C LEU A 79 2.56 9.45 1.01
N VAL A 80 2.17 8.39 1.71
CA VAL A 80 3.13 7.43 2.24
C VAL A 80 3.88 6.72 1.11
N ALA A 81 3.15 6.31 0.06
CA ALA A 81 3.75 5.65 -1.09
C ALA A 81 4.82 6.54 -1.75
N LYS A 82 4.57 7.85 -1.83
CA LYS A 82 5.55 8.79 -2.36
C LYS A 82 6.78 8.85 -1.48
N LYS A 83 6.60 8.87 -0.17
CA LYS A 83 7.72 8.95 0.77
C LYS A 83 8.69 7.77 0.65
N ILE A 84 8.17 6.60 0.33
CA ILE A 84 9.00 5.40 0.17
C ILE A 84 9.32 5.12 -1.30
N ASN A 85 9.03 6.07 -2.19
CA ASN A 85 9.28 5.96 -3.64
C ASN A 85 8.61 4.74 -4.28
N LEU A 86 7.46 4.34 -3.75
CA LEU A 86 6.75 3.15 -4.24
C LEU A 86 6.30 3.33 -5.69
N HIS A 87 5.93 4.55 -6.09
CA HIS A 87 5.51 4.85 -7.45
C HIS A 87 6.54 4.43 -8.47
N GLN A 88 7.82 4.66 -8.18
CA GLN A 88 8.90 4.37 -9.11
C GLN A 88 9.15 2.87 -9.24
N GLN A 89 8.67 2.09 -8.29
CA GLN A 89 8.84 0.64 -8.29
C GLN A 89 7.68 -0.09 -8.97
N CYS A 90 6.57 0.62 -9.23
CA CYS A 90 5.39 0.00 -9.84
C CYS A 90 5.61 -0.33 -11.30
N ILE A 91 5.17 -1.51 -11.70
CA ILE A 91 5.25 -2.01 -13.06
C ILE A 91 3.92 -1.73 -13.74
N LYS A 92 3.95 -0.85 -14.74
CA LYS A 92 2.77 -0.39 -15.46
C LYS A 92 2.99 -0.45 -16.96
N HIS A 93 1.89 -0.47 -17.68
CA HIS A 93 1.96 -0.26 -19.12
C HIS A 93 2.48 1.17 -19.39
N GLU A 94 3.36 1.34 -20.40
CA GLU A 94 3.98 2.64 -20.64
C GLU A 94 3.01 3.77 -20.90
N ILE A 95 1.97 3.51 -21.67
CA ILE A 95 0.95 4.52 -21.97
C ILE A 95 0.29 5.00 -20.69
N SER A 96 0.02 4.09 -19.76
CA SER A 96 -0.58 4.45 -18.47
C SER A 96 0.34 5.33 -17.64
N ARG A 97 1.65 5.16 -17.78
CA ARG A 97 2.61 5.94 -17.01
C ARG A 97 2.62 7.39 -17.37
N SER A 98 2.34 7.71 -18.63
CA SER A 98 2.34 9.10 -19.09
C SER A 98 1.14 9.88 -18.58
N HIS A 99 0.10 9.23 -18.12
CA HIS A 99 -1.12 9.88 -17.64
C HIS A 99 -1.24 9.93 -16.12
N GLN A 100 -0.27 9.66 -15.49
CA GLN A 100 0.00 9.64 -14.10
C GLN A 100 -0.99 10.12 -13.10
N GLY A 101 -1.97 9.36 -12.82
CA GLY A 101 -2.75 9.50 -11.62
C GLY A 101 -2.02 9.03 -10.39
N GLN A 102 -1.08 8.17 -10.52
CA GLN A 102 -0.26 7.66 -9.43
C GLN A 102 -1.05 7.05 -8.29
N ARG A 103 -2.05 6.26 -8.63
CA ARG A 103 -2.89 5.62 -7.61
C ARG A 103 -2.53 4.17 -7.48
N PHE A 104 -2.31 3.74 -6.25
CA PHE A 104 -2.06 2.35 -5.93
C PHE A 104 -3.30 1.61 -5.45
N LEU A 105 -4.26 2.34 -4.96
CA LEU A 105 -5.47 1.75 -4.39
C LEU A 105 -6.70 2.13 -5.17
#